data_d20d7d0017f0b01858510c154477d467
#
_entry.id   d20d7d0017f0b01858510c154477d467
#
_cell.length_a   1.000
_cell.length_b   1.000
_cell.length_c   1.000
_cell.angle_alpha   90.00
_cell.angle_beta   90.00
_cell.angle_gamma   90.00
#
_symmetry.space_group_name_H-M   'P 1'
#
loop_
_entity.id
_entity.type
_entity.pdbx_description
1 polymer ?
#
loop_
_entity_poly.entity_id
_entity_poly.type
_entity_poly.pdbx_seq_one_letter_code
_entity_poly.pdbx_strand_id
1 'polypeptide(L)'
;MISVANLHFAGGSALKQAVGTRFRTGIRLVARRLPAVALGLALTVGAARAQAPLRTAVVPLAPSDEQSYRKEFVFGINFNNQGGLLGGASVRSSRVLDDRNLRFWMVEGVMLKNTGKEQREPTGAGGTYIKSKTNYAFVLRPSFGLQRVLFRKAAEAGVQVNALVSAGPSLGLLMPYYITYDYTYARSGGNIINLSMDDIVTEQYDPKKHSVQSAILDHGPLFSGIGQTKVVPGAHLRGGLSFEYGRYRDAVAGLEVGFLVEAFTKRMVILAPDPNLLEDNLNRQFFPSVYLTLYFGHRS
;
A
#
# COMPACT_ATOMS: atom_id res chain seq x y z
N MET A 1 -74.40 15.42 15.47
CA MET A 1 -75.15 16.03 14.37
C MET A 1 -74.35 15.98 13.13
N ILE A 2 -74.83 15.16 12.22
CA ILE A 2 -74.89 15.31 10.76
C ILE A 2 -73.52 15.21 10.06
N SER A 3 -73.22 14.16 9.35
CA SER A 3 -73.77 13.39 8.23
C SER A 3 -72.82 13.57 7.01
N VAL A 4 -72.16 12.52 6.65
CA VAL A 4 -72.27 11.69 5.43
C VAL A 4 -72.18 12.45 4.09
N ALA A 5 -71.25 12.03 3.24
CA ALA A 5 -71.57 11.68 1.87
C ALA A 5 -70.40 10.89 1.19
N ASN A 6 -70.68 9.63 0.92
CA ASN A 6 -70.08 8.79 -0.10
C ASN A 6 -70.36 9.34 -1.49
N LEU A 7 -69.42 9.18 -2.42
CA LEU A 7 -69.74 8.98 -3.83
C LEU A 7 -68.80 7.94 -4.48
N HIS A 8 -69.42 6.81 -4.72
CA HIS A 8 -69.01 5.79 -5.69
C HIS A 8 -69.22 6.31 -7.10
N PHE A 9 -68.33 6.07 -8.00
CA PHE A 9 -68.69 5.79 -9.37
C PHE A 9 -67.79 4.70 -9.98
N ALA A 10 -68.49 3.68 -10.42
CA ALA A 10 -68.04 2.50 -11.11
C ALA A 10 -68.10 2.70 -12.60
N GLY A 11 -67.42 1.85 -13.31
CA GLY A 11 -67.69 1.50 -14.74
C GLY A 11 -66.57 1.95 -15.64
N GLY A 12 -66.06 1.14 -16.45
CA GLY A 12 -66.52 0.03 -17.20
C GLY A 12 -65.38 -0.60 -17.99
N SER A 13 -65.60 -1.80 -18.16
CA SER A 13 -65.01 -2.86 -18.94
C SER A 13 -64.72 -2.57 -20.42
N ALA A 14 -63.82 -3.37 -20.90
CA ALA A 14 -63.83 -4.11 -22.16
C ALA A 14 -62.84 -3.65 -23.24
N LEU A 15 -62.13 -4.45 -23.73
CA LEU A 15 -62.01 -5.40 -24.81
C LEU A 15 -60.61 -5.43 -25.39
N LYS A 16 -59.98 -6.56 -25.24
CA LYS A 16 -59.60 -7.54 -26.26
C LYS A 16 -58.71 -7.14 -27.43
N GLN A 17 -57.75 -8.00 -27.56
CA GLN A 17 -57.07 -8.66 -28.68
C GLN A 17 -55.61 -8.24 -28.84
N ALA A 18 -54.69 -9.11 -28.44
CA ALA A 18 -54.09 -10.19 -29.18
C ALA A 18 -53.24 -9.70 -30.35
N VAL A 19 -51.95 -9.75 -30.16
CA VAL A 19 -51.04 -10.31 -31.16
C VAL A 19 -49.75 -10.75 -30.42
N GLY A 20 -49.46 -12.02 -30.57
CA GLY A 20 -48.26 -12.60 -30.00
C GLY A 20 -47.03 -12.17 -30.76
N THR A 21 -46.06 -11.77 -30.02
CA THR A 21 -44.70 -11.76 -30.54
C THR A 21 -43.78 -12.28 -29.43
N ARG A 22 -43.25 -13.43 -29.72
CA ARG A 22 -42.24 -14.09 -28.92
C ARG A 22 -40.99 -13.20 -28.86
N PHE A 23 -40.79 -12.48 -27.76
CA PHE A 23 -39.46 -11.93 -27.45
C PHE A 23 -38.70 -12.97 -26.64
N ARG A 24 -37.82 -13.68 -27.30
CA ARG A 24 -36.70 -14.38 -26.66
C ARG A 24 -35.84 -13.32 -25.97
N THR A 25 -35.97 -13.18 -24.69
CA THR A 25 -35.03 -12.42 -23.86
C THR A 25 -33.75 -13.25 -23.76
N GLY A 26 -32.86 -13.03 -24.69
CA GLY A 26 -31.48 -13.45 -24.57
C GLY A 26 -30.81 -12.63 -23.51
N ILE A 27 -30.57 -13.23 -22.35
CA ILE A 27 -29.66 -12.69 -21.34
C ILE A 27 -28.27 -12.67 -21.95
N ARG A 28 -27.91 -11.52 -22.53
CA ARG A 28 -26.49 -11.26 -22.85
C ARG A 28 -25.75 -11.05 -21.55
N LEU A 29 -25.09 -12.09 -21.10
CA LEU A 29 -23.99 -12.01 -20.16
C LEU A 29 -22.93 -11.09 -20.78
N VAL A 30 -22.90 -9.84 -20.38
CA VAL A 30 -21.79 -8.93 -20.68
C VAL A 30 -20.64 -9.37 -19.78
N ALA A 31 -19.90 -10.36 -20.26
CA ALA A 31 -18.59 -10.66 -19.73
C ALA A 31 -17.71 -9.41 -19.95
N ARG A 32 -17.56 -8.58 -18.94
CA ARG A 32 -16.52 -7.55 -18.89
C ARG A 32 -15.17 -8.25 -18.99
N ARG A 33 -14.64 -8.34 -20.19
CA ARG A 33 -13.27 -8.74 -20.45
C ARG A 33 -12.38 -7.65 -19.87
N LEU A 34 -11.74 -7.93 -18.76
CA LEU A 34 -10.53 -7.25 -18.32
C LEU A 34 -9.48 -7.45 -19.42
N PRO A 35 -8.82 -6.40 -19.91
CA PRO A 35 -7.67 -6.59 -20.77
C PRO A 35 -6.56 -7.20 -19.91
N ALA A 36 -6.32 -8.48 -20.09
CA ALA A 36 -5.08 -9.10 -19.70
C ALA A 36 -3.99 -8.44 -20.55
N VAL A 37 -3.27 -7.47 -19.99
CA VAL A 37 -1.99 -7.03 -20.52
C VAL A 37 -1.02 -8.16 -20.22
N ALA A 38 -1.06 -9.18 -21.09
CA ALA A 38 -0.01 -10.15 -21.20
C ALA A 38 1.16 -9.42 -21.86
N LEU A 39 2.13 -9.00 -21.03
CA LEU A 39 3.45 -8.55 -21.48
C LEU A 39 4.18 -9.78 -22.01
N GLY A 40 3.84 -10.18 -23.25
CA GLY A 40 4.55 -11.19 -24.00
C GLY A 40 5.88 -10.64 -24.47
N LEU A 41 6.94 -10.86 -23.67
CA LEU A 41 8.32 -10.69 -24.13
C LEU A 41 8.63 -11.84 -25.10
N ALA A 42 8.29 -11.66 -26.39
CA ALA A 42 8.73 -12.55 -27.44
C ALA A 42 10.25 -12.37 -27.64
N LEU A 43 11.03 -13.25 -27.04
CA LEU A 43 12.43 -13.45 -27.37
C LEU A 43 12.53 -14.09 -28.77
N THR A 44 12.59 -13.27 -29.82
CA THR A 44 13.04 -13.73 -31.13
C THR A 44 14.55 -13.93 -31.09
N VAL A 45 14.97 -15.17 -30.91
CA VAL A 45 16.36 -15.57 -31.11
C VAL A 45 16.62 -15.57 -32.61
N GLY A 46 17.07 -14.43 -33.11
CA GLY A 46 17.63 -14.33 -34.45
C GLY A 46 19.01 -15.02 -34.49
N ALA A 47 19.08 -16.18 -35.10
CA ALA A 47 20.34 -16.83 -35.38
C ALA A 47 21.08 -16.04 -36.50
N ALA A 48 21.88 -15.05 -36.10
CA ALA A 48 22.86 -14.43 -36.98
C ALA A 48 24.06 -15.38 -37.14
N ARG A 49 24.16 -16.01 -38.29
CA ARG A 49 25.42 -16.68 -38.67
C ARG A 49 26.48 -15.62 -38.92
N ALA A 50 27.38 -15.43 -37.97
CA ALA A 50 28.56 -14.63 -38.15
C ALA A 50 29.62 -15.45 -38.89
N GLN A 51 29.96 -15.01 -40.08
CA GLN A 51 31.17 -15.44 -40.77
C GLN A 51 32.35 -14.80 -40.07
N ALA A 52 33.31 -15.62 -39.68
CA ALA A 52 34.56 -15.18 -39.11
C ALA A 52 35.51 -14.63 -40.17
N PRO A 53 36.27 -13.61 -39.84
CA PRO A 53 37.70 -13.61 -40.20
C PRO A 53 38.54 -13.58 -38.94
N LEU A 54 39.41 -14.54 -38.87
CA LEU A 54 40.51 -14.56 -37.94
C LEU A 54 41.41 -13.33 -38.12
N ARG A 55 41.38 -12.47 -37.10
CA ARG A 55 42.57 -11.69 -36.73
C ARG A 55 42.66 -11.71 -35.23
N THR A 56 43.64 -12.40 -34.73
CA THR A 56 44.08 -12.37 -33.34
C THR A 56 44.62 -10.97 -33.05
N ALA A 57 43.70 -10.03 -32.82
CA ALA A 57 44.04 -8.86 -32.06
C ALA A 57 44.14 -9.34 -30.62
N VAL A 58 45.30 -9.22 -30.02
CA VAL A 58 45.46 -9.29 -28.57
C VAL A 58 44.62 -8.15 -28.02
N VAL A 59 43.36 -8.46 -27.70
CA VAL A 59 42.50 -7.56 -26.94
C VAL A 59 43.19 -7.44 -25.59
N PRO A 60 43.62 -6.23 -25.18
CA PRO A 60 44.07 -6.04 -23.81
C PRO A 60 42.97 -6.62 -22.92
N LEU A 61 43.32 -7.57 -22.04
CA LEU A 61 42.37 -8.03 -21.02
C LEU A 61 41.83 -6.77 -20.36
N ALA A 62 40.56 -6.50 -20.60
CA ALA A 62 39.85 -5.50 -19.79
C ALA A 62 40.13 -5.87 -18.33
N PRO A 63 40.48 -4.91 -17.49
CA PRO A 63 40.74 -5.17 -16.07
C PRO A 63 39.64 -6.05 -15.56
N SER A 64 39.96 -7.19 -14.96
CA SER A 64 39.02 -8.14 -14.44
C SER A 64 38.02 -7.36 -13.59
N ASP A 65 36.75 -7.46 -13.95
CA ASP A 65 35.63 -6.80 -13.26
C ASP A 65 35.35 -7.52 -11.93
N GLU A 66 36.44 -7.85 -11.21
CA GLU A 66 36.35 -8.36 -9.85
C GLU A 66 35.68 -7.30 -8.99
N GLN A 67 34.66 -7.73 -8.28
CA GLN A 67 33.99 -6.85 -7.29
C GLN A 67 35.04 -6.37 -6.29
N SER A 68 35.48 -5.13 -6.45
CA SER A 68 36.53 -4.52 -5.62
C SER A 68 36.05 -4.22 -4.20
N TYR A 69 34.78 -4.47 -3.88
CA TYR A 69 34.19 -4.23 -2.57
C TYR A 69 33.69 -5.53 -1.92
N ARG A 70 33.68 -5.56 -0.60
CA ARG A 70 33.18 -6.69 0.20
C ARG A 70 31.88 -6.39 0.92
N LYS A 71 31.60 -5.11 1.17
CA LYS A 71 30.42 -4.66 1.90
C LYS A 71 29.72 -3.54 1.15
N GLU A 72 28.42 -3.49 1.27
CA GLU A 72 27.59 -2.41 0.75
C GLU A 72 26.59 -1.99 1.81
N PHE A 73 26.42 -0.69 2.01
CA PHE A 73 25.47 -0.11 2.93
C PHE A 73 24.60 0.89 2.20
N VAL A 74 23.27 0.70 2.28
CA VAL A 74 22.30 1.40 1.44
C VAL A 74 21.14 1.88 2.29
N PHE A 75 20.74 3.14 2.07
CA PHE A 75 19.49 3.73 2.53
C PHE A 75 18.48 3.74 1.39
N GLY A 76 17.22 3.48 1.69
CA GLY A 76 16.15 3.47 0.70
C GLY A 76 14.91 4.22 1.16
N ILE A 77 14.25 4.88 0.22
CA ILE A 77 12.92 5.46 0.40
C ILE A 77 11.95 4.58 -0.38
N ASN A 78 10.97 4.04 0.31
CA ASN A 78 10.01 3.09 -0.23
C ASN A 78 8.69 3.80 -0.60
N PHE A 79 8.23 3.53 -1.80
CA PHE A 79 6.91 3.90 -2.32
C PHE A 79 6.15 2.61 -2.57
N ASN A 80 4.97 2.47 -2.02
CA ASN A 80 4.17 1.27 -2.22
C ASN A 80 2.67 1.59 -2.28
N ASN A 81 1.91 0.69 -2.87
CA ASN A 81 0.48 0.88 -3.04
C ASN A 81 -0.34 0.71 -1.75
N GLN A 82 0.26 0.25 -0.64
CA GLN A 82 -0.39 0.10 0.66
C GLN A 82 -0.09 1.24 1.64
N GLY A 83 1.01 1.96 1.44
CA GLY A 83 1.45 3.05 2.34
C GLY A 83 1.21 4.46 1.80
N GLY A 84 0.81 4.58 0.54
CA GLY A 84 0.68 5.87 -0.15
C GLY A 84 2.01 6.35 -0.76
N LEU A 85 2.07 7.63 -1.13
CA LEU A 85 3.19 8.18 -1.90
C LEU A 85 4.55 8.03 -1.20
N LEU A 86 4.61 8.26 0.11
CA LEU A 86 5.79 7.96 0.94
C LEU A 86 5.43 6.80 1.86
N GLY A 87 5.73 5.58 1.41
CA GLY A 87 5.38 4.36 2.16
C GLY A 87 6.28 4.13 3.36
N GLY A 88 7.59 4.42 3.25
CA GLY A 88 8.52 4.15 4.32
C GLY A 88 9.98 4.38 3.97
N ALA A 89 10.85 3.96 4.89
CA ALA A 89 12.30 4.02 4.75
C ALA A 89 12.91 2.66 5.08
N SER A 90 14.07 2.38 4.48
CA SER A 90 14.82 1.14 4.70
C SER A 90 16.30 1.38 4.82
N VAL A 91 16.96 0.47 5.52
CA VAL A 91 18.40 0.37 5.64
C VAL A 91 18.79 -1.05 5.29
N ARG A 92 19.75 -1.22 4.37
CA ARG A 92 20.25 -2.53 3.93
C ARG A 92 21.76 -2.59 4.06
N SER A 93 22.24 -3.68 4.64
CA SER A 93 23.66 -4.01 4.71
C SER A 93 23.92 -5.32 3.96
N SER A 94 24.70 -5.27 2.90
CA SER A 94 25.00 -6.40 2.03
C SER A 94 26.46 -6.83 2.18
N ARG A 95 26.71 -8.12 2.01
CA ARG A 95 28.07 -8.71 1.95
C ARG A 95 28.16 -9.60 0.75
N VAL A 96 29.26 -9.48 0.02
CA VAL A 96 29.59 -10.32 -1.12
C VAL A 96 29.87 -11.74 -0.63
N LEU A 97 29.23 -12.73 -1.26
CA LEU A 97 29.48 -14.15 -1.06
C LEU A 97 30.40 -14.67 -2.15
N ASP A 98 30.09 -14.34 -3.40
CA ASP A 98 30.86 -14.69 -4.59
C ASP A 98 30.67 -13.61 -5.67
N ASP A 99 31.23 -13.79 -6.84
CA ASP A 99 31.24 -12.82 -7.95
C ASP A 99 29.86 -12.31 -8.36
N ARG A 100 28.79 -13.06 -8.09
CA ARG A 100 27.44 -12.72 -8.52
C ARG A 100 26.43 -12.68 -7.40
N ASN A 101 26.75 -13.22 -6.23
CA ASN A 101 25.79 -13.37 -5.15
C ASN A 101 26.22 -12.57 -3.93
N LEU A 102 25.28 -11.83 -3.39
CA LEU A 102 25.40 -11.10 -2.13
C LEU A 102 24.31 -11.57 -1.18
N ARG A 103 24.62 -11.65 0.09
CA ARG A 103 23.61 -11.75 1.18
C ARG A 103 23.42 -10.40 1.80
N PHE A 104 22.22 -10.13 2.26
CA PHE A 104 21.94 -8.88 2.93
C PHE A 104 20.98 -9.02 4.12
N TRP A 105 21.15 -8.11 5.05
CA TRP A 105 20.17 -7.79 6.08
C TRP A 105 19.55 -6.45 5.76
N MET A 106 18.27 -6.35 5.97
CA MET A 106 17.52 -5.12 5.74
C MET A 106 16.53 -4.91 6.89
N VAL A 107 16.35 -3.66 7.27
CA VAL A 107 15.26 -3.23 8.15
C VAL A 107 14.49 -2.15 7.40
N GLU A 108 13.20 -2.36 7.27
CA GLU A 108 12.29 -1.43 6.60
C GLU A 108 11.18 -1.03 7.57
N GLY A 109 10.91 0.27 7.67
CA GLY A 109 9.77 0.82 8.39
C GLY A 109 8.78 1.45 7.43
N VAL A 110 7.53 1.02 7.44
CA VAL A 110 6.48 1.52 6.55
C VAL A 110 5.21 1.85 7.31
N MET A 111 4.43 2.80 6.79
CA MET A 111 3.06 3.05 7.22
C MET A 111 2.11 2.28 6.30
N LEU A 112 1.17 1.54 6.88
CA LEU A 112 0.06 0.94 6.14
C LEU A 112 -1.15 1.87 6.22
N LYS A 113 -1.80 2.07 5.08
CA LYS A 113 -3.06 2.80 4.94
C LYS A 113 -4.09 1.91 4.28
N ASN A 114 -5.33 2.10 4.63
CA ASN A 114 -6.42 1.43 3.92
C ASN A 114 -6.81 2.26 2.69
N THR A 115 -5.93 2.25 1.68
CA THR A 115 -6.07 3.05 0.47
C THR A 115 -7.43 2.83 -0.19
N GLY A 116 -8.15 3.92 -0.45
CA GLY A 116 -9.48 3.90 -1.06
C GLY A 116 -10.65 3.72 -0.08
N LYS A 117 -10.38 3.46 1.22
CA LYS A 117 -11.42 3.34 2.25
C LYS A 117 -11.31 4.41 3.34
N GLU A 118 -10.16 5.07 3.47
CA GLU A 118 -9.99 6.21 4.38
C GLU A 118 -10.67 7.46 3.79
N GLN A 119 -11.75 7.90 4.41
CA GLN A 119 -12.47 9.13 4.03
C GLN A 119 -12.06 10.26 4.96
N ARG A 120 -11.62 11.37 4.38
CA ARG A 120 -11.34 12.60 5.13
C ARG A 120 -12.59 13.43 5.20
N GLU A 121 -12.93 13.82 6.41
CA GLU A 121 -14.08 14.67 6.71
C GLU A 121 -13.61 15.99 7.35
N PRO A 122 -14.29 17.11 7.09
CA PRO A 122 -13.97 18.37 7.76
C PRO A 122 -14.32 18.28 9.26
N THR A 123 -13.56 19.00 10.08
CA THR A 123 -13.84 19.17 11.51
C THR A 123 -14.59 20.47 11.77
N GLY A 124 -15.19 20.59 12.95
CA GLY A 124 -15.90 21.81 13.37
C GLY A 124 -15.01 23.05 13.44
N ALA A 125 -13.70 22.88 13.62
CA ALA A 125 -12.70 23.96 13.68
C ALA A 125 -11.99 24.25 12.35
N GLY A 126 -12.42 23.64 11.24
CA GLY A 126 -11.85 23.86 9.91
C GLY A 126 -10.64 22.99 9.57
N GLY A 127 -10.29 22.02 10.43
CA GLY A 127 -9.32 20.97 10.14
C GLY A 127 -9.93 19.78 9.39
N THR A 128 -9.23 18.66 9.37
CA THR A 128 -9.73 17.39 8.81
C THR A 128 -9.40 16.22 9.71
N TYR A 129 -10.28 15.24 9.79
CA TYR A 129 -10.02 13.97 10.43
C TYR A 129 -10.36 12.81 9.48
N ILE A 130 -9.96 11.59 9.81
CA ILE A 130 -10.28 10.41 9.02
C ILE A 130 -11.42 9.66 9.69
N LYS A 131 -12.56 9.62 9.01
CA LYS A 131 -13.77 8.95 9.49
C LYS A 131 -13.53 7.47 9.72
N SER A 132 -14.04 6.97 10.83
CA SER A 132 -13.92 5.57 11.28
C SER A 132 -12.49 5.08 11.52
N LYS A 133 -11.45 5.93 11.48
CA LYS A 133 -10.10 5.53 11.74
C LYS A 133 -9.86 5.35 13.23
N THR A 134 -9.56 4.13 13.67
CA THR A 134 -9.28 3.81 15.07
C THR A 134 -7.80 3.72 15.38
N ASN A 135 -6.98 3.34 14.40
CA ASN A 135 -5.55 3.20 14.58
C ASN A 135 -4.75 3.67 13.36
N TYR A 136 -3.56 4.20 13.60
CA TYR A 136 -2.48 4.21 12.63
C TYR A 136 -1.85 2.82 12.61
N ALA A 137 -1.46 2.35 11.44
CA ALA A 137 -0.75 1.09 11.30
C ALA A 137 0.65 1.35 10.75
N PHE A 138 1.65 0.99 11.52
CA PHE A 138 3.04 0.97 11.09
C PHE A 138 3.52 -0.48 11.04
N VAL A 139 4.49 -0.76 10.21
CA VAL A 139 5.12 -2.08 10.15
C VAL A 139 6.63 -1.93 10.14
N LEU A 140 7.28 -2.68 11.00
CA LEU A 140 8.72 -2.87 10.99
C LEU A 140 9.03 -4.24 10.41
N ARG A 141 9.88 -4.28 9.38
CA ARG A 141 10.22 -5.48 8.60
C ARG A 141 11.71 -5.76 8.64
N PRO A 142 12.23 -6.42 9.67
CA PRO A 142 13.57 -7.00 9.59
C PRO A 142 13.55 -8.15 8.58
N SER A 143 14.51 -8.18 7.67
CA SER A 143 14.59 -9.14 6.56
C SER A 143 15.99 -9.68 6.39
N PHE A 144 16.07 -10.93 5.99
CA PHE A 144 17.29 -11.54 5.45
C PHE A 144 17.04 -11.92 3.99
N GLY A 145 18.03 -11.67 3.11
CA GLY A 145 17.86 -11.91 1.70
C GLY A 145 19.14 -12.20 0.94
N LEU A 146 18.91 -12.60 -0.30
CA LEU A 146 19.95 -12.83 -1.29
C LEU A 146 19.72 -11.90 -2.47
N GLN A 147 20.83 -11.37 -2.98
CA GLN A 147 20.88 -10.55 -4.19
C GLN A 147 21.81 -11.22 -5.18
N ARG A 148 21.37 -11.36 -6.43
CA ARG A 148 22.13 -11.92 -7.53
C ARG A 148 22.30 -10.90 -8.63
N VAL A 149 23.53 -10.66 -9.04
CA VAL A 149 23.85 -9.83 -10.19
C VAL A 149 23.49 -10.58 -11.47
N LEU A 150 22.48 -10.09 -12.19
CA LEU A 150 22.05 -10.65 -13.48
C LEU A 150 22.89 -10.07 -14.62
N PHE A 151 23.01 -8.75 -14.66
CA PHE A 151 23.78 -8.02 -15.66
C PHE A 151 24.68 -7.01 -14.96
N ARG A 152 25.98 -7.08 -15.25
CA ARG A 152 26.95 -6.08 -14.77
C ARG A 152 26.94 -4.86 -15.68
N LYS A 153 27.22 -3.70 -15.13
CA LYS A 153 27.40 -2.47 -15.91
C LYS A 153 28.75 -2.53 -16.62
N ALA A 154 28.82 -1.97 -17.83
CA ALA A 154 30.06 -1.76 -18.53
C ALA A 154 30.95 -0.74 -17.78
N ALA A 155 32.26 -0.79 -17.98
CA ALA A 155 33.23 0.03 -17.24
C ALA A 155 33.01 1.54 -17.41
N GLU A 156 32.53 1.98 -18.58
CA GLU A 156 32.40 3.41 -18.90
C GLU A 156 30.98 3.97 -18.65
N ALA A 157 29.96 3.17 -18.86
CA ALA A 157 28.56 3.55 -18.62
C ALA A 157 27.68 2.29 -18.61
N GLY A 158 26.59 2.33 -17.89
CA GLY A 158 25.61 1.24 -17.90
C GLY A 158 24.81 1.14 -16.62
N VAL A 159 23.85 0.25 -16.65
CA VAL A 159 22.98 -0.08 -15.52
C VAL A 159 23.28 -1.52 -15.10
N GLN A 160 23.63 -1.73 -13.85
CA GLN A 160 23.69 -3.07 -13.28
C GLN A 160 22.29 -3.52 -12.88
N VAL A 161 21.92 -4.73 -13.26
CA VAL A 161 20.62 -5.31 -12.89
C VAL A 161 20.84 -6.44 -11.92
N ASN A 162 20.17 -6.38 -10.78
CA ASN A 162 20.22 -7.41 -9.77
C ASN A 162 18.83 -7.95 -9.50
N ALA A 163 18.73 -9.26 -9.26
CA ALA A 163 17.53 -9.85 -8.68
C ALA A 163 17.69 -9.97 -7.15
N LEU A 164 16.64 -9.69 -6.43
CA LEU A 164 16.62 -9.76 -4.97
C LEU A 164 15.45 -10.62 -4.50
N VAL A 165 15.72 -11.40 -3.46
CA VAL A 165 14.70 -12.10 -2.71
C VAL A 165 15.00 -11.99 -1.23
N SER A 166 14.00 -11.71 -0.41
CA SER A 166 14.16 -11.66 1.04
C SER A 166 12.88 -12.07 1.75
N ALA A 167 13.05 -12.55 2.98
CA ALA A 167 11.97 -12.91 3.87
C ALA A 167 12.33 -12.53 5.30
N GLY A 168 11.31 -12.40 6.13
CA GLY A 168 11.50 -12.10 7.53
C GLY A 168 10.19 -11.96 8.30
N PRO A 169 10.29 -11.75 9.62
CA PRO A 169 9.13 -11.39 10.43
C PRO A 169 8.66 -9.98 10.11
N SER A 170 7.36 -9.74 10.31
CA SER A 170 6.75 -8.41 10.27
C SER A 170 6.19 -8.08 11.64
N LEU A 171 6.48 -6.90 12.13
CA LEU A 171 5.93 -6.39 13.38
C LEU A 171 4.95 -5.26 13.04
N GLY A 172 3.66 -5.59 12.98
CA GLY A 172 2.60 -4.63 12.83
C GLY A 172 2.36 -3.86 14.13
N LEU A 173 2.39 -2.55 14.08
CA LEU A 173 2.21 -1.65 15.21
C LEU A 173 0.93 -0.85 14.98
N LEU A 174 -0.11 -1.17 15.75
CA LEU A 174 -1.39 -0.47 15.73
C LEU A 174 -1.38 0.59 16.83
N MET A 175 -1.16 1.83 16.45
CA MET A 175 -1.12 2.98 17.34
C MET A 175 -2.48 3.69 17.32
N PRO A 176 -3.15 3.88 18.46
CA PRO A 176 -4.45 4.52 18.52
C PRO A 176 -4.50 5.88 17.80
N TYR A 177 -5.57 6.12 17.06
CA TYR A 177 -5.86 7.40 16.41
C TYR A 177 -6.65 8.28 17.36
N TYR A 178 -6.11 9.43 17.71
CA TYR A 178 -6.69 10.38 18.65
C TYR A 178 -7.39 11.51 17.91
N ILE A 179 -8.48 12.00 18.51
CA ILE A 179 -9.19 13.22 18.10
C ILE A 179 -9.39 14.12 19.31
N THR A 180 -9.56 15.39 19.05
CA THR A 180 -10.01 16.38 20.05
C THR A 180 -11.51 16.57 19.87
N TYR A 181 -12.26 16.26 20.90
CA TYR A 181 -13.74 16.24 20.88
C TYR A 181 -14.33 17.14 21.95
N ASP A 182 -15.35 17.92 21.58
CA ASP A 182 -16.09 18.81 22.47
C ASP A 182 -17.38 18.14 22.93
N TYR A 183 -17.38 17.67 24.16
CA TYR A 183 -18.54 17.02 24.76
C TYR A 183 -19.67 17.98 25.11
N THR A 184 -19.37 19.24 25.38
CA THR A 184 -20.40 20.26 25.63
C THR A 184 -21.18 20.54 24.38
N TYR A 185 -20.51 20.77 23.27
CA TYR A 185 -21.14 20.96 21.96
C TYR A 185 -21.96 19.74 21.54
N ALA A 186 -21.44 18.55 21.74
CA ALA A 186 -22.12 17.30 21.41
C ALA A 186 -23.41 17.10 22.21
N ARG A 187 -23.41 17.44 23.52
CA ARG A 187 -24.59 17.33 24.40
C ARG A 187 -25.63 18.42 24.16
N SER A 188 -25.22 19.60 23.77
CA SER A 188 -26.11 20.74 23.50
C SER A 188 -26.83 20.65 22.14
N GLY A 189 -26.59 19.58 21.38
CA GLY A 189 -27.19 19.43 20.03
C GLY A 189 -26.66 20.46 19.03
N GLY A 190 -25.49 21.01 19.27
CA GLY A 190 -24.86 21.98 18.37
C GLY A 190 -25.09 23.45 18.72
N ASN A 191 -25.81 23.73 19.84
CA ASN A 191 -25.97 25.08 20.33
C ASN A 191 -24.83 25.47 21.28
N ILE A 192 -24.08 26.49 20.93
CA ILE A 192 -22.98 27.02 21.77
C ILE A 192 -23.60 27.94 22.81
N ILE A 193 -23.96 27.41 23.97
CA ILE A 193 -24.51 28.23 25.07
C ILE A 193 -23.43 28.56 26.11
N ASN A 194 -22.47 27.67 26.35
CA ASN A 194 -21.32 27.89 27.23
C ASN A 194 -20.19 26.93 26.82
N LEU A 195 -19.08 27.44 26.35
CA LEU A 195 -17.85 26.69 26.14
C LEU A 195 -17.14 26.51 27.49
N SER A 196 -17.33 25.35 28.12
CA SER A 196 -16.42 24.95 29.18
C SER A 196 -15.21 24.24 28.53
N MET A 197 -14.03 24.82 28.70
CA MET A 197 -12.77 24.21 28.22
C MET A 197 -12.52 22.83 28.86
N ASP A 198 -13.13 22.54 29.99
CA ASP A 198 -12.97 21.29 30.74
C ASP A 198 -13.62 20.09 30.05
N ASP A 199 -14.55 20.33 29.13
CA ASP A 199 -15.23 19.28 28.36
C ASP A 199 -14.60 18.99 26.98
N ILE A 200 -13.51 19.66 26.63
CA ILE A 200 -12.71 19.39 25.43
C ILE A 200 -11.64 18.36 25.76
N VAL A 201 -11.78 17.17 25.21
CA VAL A 201 -10.90 16.04 25.54
C VAL A 201 -10.23 15.52 24.28
N THR A 202 -8.93 15.21 24.38
CA THR A 202 -8.19 14.49 23.32
C THR A 202 -8.11 13.03 23.72
N GLU A 203 -8.82 12.17 23.00
CA GLU A 203 -8.89 10.74 23.28
C GLU A 203 -8.95 9.90 21.98
N GLN A 204 -8.82 8.57 22.13
CA GLN A 204 -8.90 7.67 20.99
C GLN A 204 -10.27 7.78 20.31
N TYR A 205 -10.25 7.91 19.00
CA TYR A 205 -11.47 7.99 18.21
C TYR A 205 -12.26 6.68 18.23
N ASP A 206 -13.50 6.75 18.67
CA ASP A 206 -14.49 5.68 18.61
C ASP A 206 -15.74 6.23 17.91
N PRO A 207 -16.11 5.73 16.71
CA PRO A 207 -17.28 6.22 15.98
C PRO A 207 -18.60 6.08 16.75
N LYS A 208 -18.69 5.12 17.69
CA LYS A 208 -19.88 4.94 18.51
C LYS A 208 -20.01 6.01 19.60
N LYS A 209 -18.87 6.41 20.17
CA LYS A 209 -18.79 7.42 21.23
C LYS A 209 -18.85 8.83 20.65
N HIS A 210 -18.15 9.06 19.54
CA HIS A 210 -18.00 10.36 18.89
C HIS A 210 -18.94 10.47 17.67
N SER A 211 -20.26 10.34 17.93
CA SER A 211 -21.28 10.30 16.87
C SER A 211 -21.59 11.68 16.27
N VAL A 212 -21.36 12.76 17.00
CA VAL A 212 -21.60 14.15 16.54
C VAL A 212 -20.34 14.65 15.84
N GLN A 213 -20.35 14.60 14.51
CA GLN A 213 -19.19 14.94 13.68
C GLN A 213 -18.72 16.38 13.87
N SER A 214 -19.66 17.33 14.00
CA SER A 214 -19.35 18.75 14.21
C SER A 214 -18.69 19.07 15.55
N ALA A 215 -18.76 18.14 16.53
CA ALA A 215 -18.08 18.25 17.82
C ALA A 215 -16.61 17.79 17.76
N ILE A 216 -16.18 17.21 16.64
CA ILE A 216 -14.76 16.90 16.41
C ILE A 216 -14.07 18.19 16.01
N LEU A 217 -13.17 18.68 16.86
CA LEU A 217 -12.45 19.94 16.64
C LEU A 217 -11.21 19.73 15.77
N ASP A 218 -10.44 18.68 16.05
CA ASP A 218 -9.23 18.36 15.30
C ASP A 218 -8.82 16.89 15.49
N HIS A 219 -7.89 16.42 14.65
CA HIS A 219 -7.17 15.17 14.93
C HIS A 219 -6.11 15.42 16.01
N GLY A 220 -5.93 14.47 16.90
CA GLY A 220 -4.89 14.55 17.93
C GLY A 220 -3.47 14.46 17.35
N PRO A 221 -2.44 14.88 18.10
CA PRO A 221 -1.04 14.74 17.69
C PRO A 221 -0.69 13.30 17.29
N LEU A 222 0.16 13.14 16.25
CA LEU A 222 0.40 11.84 15.59
C LEU A 222 0.86 10.73 16.56
N PHE A 223 1.61 11.05 17.59
CA PHE A 223 2.18 10.08 18.52
C PHE A 223 1.50 10.03 19.90
N SER A 224 0.34 10.66 20.07
CA SER A 224 -0.38 10.67 21.36
C SER A 224 -0.69 9.28 21.90
N GLY A 225 -0.93 8.32 21.02
CA GLY A 225 -1.25 6.94 21.37
C GLY A 225 -0.05 5.99 21.45
N ILE A 226 1.19 6.45 21.41
CA ILE A 226 2.38 5.59 21.30
C ILE A 226 2.50 4.58 22.45
N GLY A 227 2.17 5.00 23.69
CA GLY A 227 2.19 4.13 24.87
C GLY A 227 1.12 3.05 24.89
N GLN A 228 0.11 3.12 24.01
CA GLN A 228 -0.99 2.17 23.89
C GLN A 228 -0.91 1.35 22.61
N THR A 229 0.25 1.38 21.93
CA THR A 229 0.48 0.66 20.67
C THR A 229 0.36 -0.84 20.87
N LYS A 230 -0.47 -1.48 20.05
CA LYS A 230 -0.65 -2.94 20.03
C LYS A 230 0.23 -3.55 18.95
N VAL A 231 0.97 -4.61 19.30
CA VAL A 231 1.82 -5.32 18.35
C VAL A 231 1.06 -6.51 17.74
N VAL A 232 1.10 -6.62 16.43
CA VAL A 232 0.53 -7.75 15.67
C VAL A 232 1.67 -8.39 14.89
N PRO A 233 2.12 -9.58 15.28
CA PRO A 233 3.16 -10.28 14.55
C PRO A 233 2.67 -10.79 13.21
N GLY A 234 3.59 -10.93 12.27
CA GLY A 234 3.37 -11.42 10.92
C GLY A 234 4.67 -11.90 10.28
N ALA A 235 4.61 -12.19 9.00
CA ALA A 235 5.75 -12.54 8.18
C ALA A 235 5.58 -11.97 6.78
N HIS A 236 6.70 -11.73 6.10
CA HIS A 236 6.70 -11.23 4.73
C HIS A 236 7.70 -11.95 3.85
N LEU A 237 7.39 -11.94 2.56
CA LEU A 237 8.24 -12.37 1.46
C LEU A 237 8.32 -11.23 0.46
N ARG A 238 9.53 -10.89 0.02
CA ARG A 238 9.81 -9.82 -0.92
C ARG A 238 10.65 -10.36 -2.07
N GLY A 239 10.33 -9.97 -3.30
CA GLY A 239 11.08 -10.27 -4.50
C GLY A 239 11.07 -9.09 -5.46
N GLY A 240 12.20 -8.82 -6.12
CA GLY A 240 12.30 -7.67 -7.00
C GLY A 240 13.54 -7.65 -7.87
N LEU A 241 13.57 -6.63 -8.71
CA LEU A 241 14.72 -6.28 -9.54
C LEU A 241 15.23 -4.91 -9.12
N SER A 242 16.54 -4.79 -9.01
CA SER A 242 17.21 -3.54 -8.70
C SER A 242 18.04 -3.12 -9.91
N PHE A 243 17.93 -1.84 -10.22
CA PHE A 243 18.64 -1.17 -11.32
C PHE A 243 19.58 -0.14 -10.71
N GLU A 244 20.85 -0.47 -10.70
CA GLU A 244 21.87 0.38 -10.14
C GLU A 244 22.51 1.21 -11.24
N TYR A 245 22.46 2.52 -11.05
CA TYR A 245 23.11 3.51 -11.89
C TYR A 245 24.24 4.19 -11.09
N GLY A 246 25.39 4.40 -11.70
CA GLY A 246 26.47 5.15 -11.05
C GLY A 246 27.78 4.96 -11.76
N ARG A 247 28.51 6.06 -11.93
CA ARG A 247 29.84 6.11 -12.56
C ARG A 247 30.96 5.80 -11.57
N TYR A 248 30.69 6.02 -10.29
CA TYR A 248 31.67 5.85 -9.22
C TYR A 248 31.57 4.46 -8.62
N ARG A 249 32.74 3.85 -8.34
CA ARG A 249 32.82 2.50 -7.76
C ARG A 249 32.33 2.46 -6.30
N ASP A 250 32.54 3.54 -5.56
CA ASP A 250 32.28 3.63 -4.13
C ASP A 250 30.85 4.09 -3.79
N ALA A 251 30.18 4.77 -4.73
CA ALA A 251 28.83 5.26 -4.54
C ALA A 251 27.83 4.33 -5.24
N VAL A 252 26.76 4.00 -4.51
CA VAL A 252 25.63 3.20 -5.00
C VAL A 252 24.41 4.08 -5.04
N ALA A 253 23.77 4.14 -6.19
CA ALA A 253 22.46 4.76 -6.34
C ALA A 253 21.65 3.97 -7.35
N GLY A 254 20.35 3.82 -7.10
CA GLY A 254 19.51 3.07 -8.01
C GLY A 254 18.05 3.04 -7.57
N LEU A 255 17.30 2.26 -8.31
CA LEU A 255 15.90 1.99 -8.03
C LEU A 255 15.69 0.47 -7.96
N GLU A 256 14.78 0.07 -7.08
CA GLU A 256 14.35 -1.32 -6.93
C GLU A 256 12.84 -1.38 -7.10
N VAL A 257 12.36 -2.27 -7.95
CA VAL A 257 10.92 -2.53 -8.15
C VAL A 257 10.63 -3.98 -7.86
N GLY A 258 9.49 -4.25 -7.25
CA GLY A 258 9.15 -5.62 -6.92
C GLY A 258 7.79 -5.81 -6.28
N PHE A 259 7.61 -7.03 -5.80
CA PHE A 259 6.41 -7.47 -5.09
C PHE A 259 6.77 -7.86 -3.66
N LEU A 260 5.87 -7.54 -2.76
CA LEU A 260 5.94 -7.93 -1.37
C LEU A 260 4.59 -8.55 -0.99
N VAL A 261 4.65 -9.68 -0.32
CA VAL A 261 3.49 -10.33 0.25
C VAL A 261 3.69 -10.40 1.76
N GLU A 262 2.73 -9.93 2.51
CA GLU A 262 2.78 -9.86 3.96
C GLU A 262 1.50 -10.40 4.57
N ALA A 263 1.64 -11.23 5.60
CA ALA A 263 0.54 -11.83 6.33
C ALA A 263 0.75 -11.64 7.84
N PHE A 264 -0.31 -11.21 8.52
CA PHE A 264 -0.32 -11.04 9.98
C PHE A 264 -1.12 -12.15 10.66
N THR A 265 -0.84 -12.41 11.93
CA THR A 265 -1.58 -13.41 12.73
C THR A 265 -3.02 -12.98 13.00
N LYS A 266 -3.30 -11.68 12.97
CA LYS A 266 -4.64 -11.09 13.16
C LYS A 266 -4.88 -10.01 12.12
N ARG A 267 -6.14 -9.65 11.89
CA ARG A 267 -6.50 -8.52 11.04
C ARG A 267 -5.92 -7.22 11.60
N MET A 268 -5.35 -6.40 10.74
CA MET A 268 -4.83 -5.07 11.07
C MET A 268 -6.01 -4.09 11.12
N VAL A 269 -6.51 -3.84 12.34
CA VAL A 269 -7.67 -2.97 12.56
C VAL A 269 -7.24 -1.50 12.43
N ILE A 270 -7.37 -0.95 11.23
CA ILE A 270 -7.08 0.45 10.90
C ILE A 270 -8.36 1.28 11.04
N LEU A 271 -9.47 0.76 10.52
CA LEU A 271 -10.78 1.38 10.56
C LEU A 271 -11.71 0.62 11.51
N ALA A 272 -12.64 1.31 12.15
CA ALA A 272 -13.67 0.67 12.96
C ALA A 272 -14.48 -0.29 12.09
N PRO A 273 -14.75 -1.51 12.55
CA PRO A 273 -15.67 -2.42 11.87
C PRO A 273 -17.05 -1.79 11.75
N ASP A 274 -17.65 -1.89 10.58
CA ASP A 274 -19.04 -1.47 10.39
C ASP A 274 -19.97 -2.52 11.01
N PRO A 275 -20.77 -2.15 12.03
CA PRO A 275 -21.68 -3.10 12.70
C PRO A 275 -22.77 -3.64 11.78
N ASN A 276 -23.04 -3.00 10.65
CA ASN A 276 -24.04 -3.41 9.68
C ASN A 276 -23.51 -4.40 8.62
N LEU A 277 -22.21 -4.63 8.59
CA LEU A 277 -21.59 -5.60 7.69
C LEU A 277 -21.32 -6.92 8.43
N LEU A 278 -21.80 -8.02 7.87
CA LEU A 278 -21.57 -9.38 8.41
C LEU A 278 -20.09 -9.76 8.42
N GLU A 279 -19.27 -9.14 7.55
CA GLU A 279 -17.84 -9.34 7.47
C GLU A 279 -17.10 -8.01 7.58
N ASP A 280 -16.00 -8.00 8.33
CA ASP A 280 -15.08 -6.86 8.37
C ASP A 280 -14.24 -6.79 7.08
N ASN A 281 -14.85 -6.26 6.02
CA ASN A 281 -14.18 -6.01 4.75
C ASN A 281 -13.29 -4.78 4.77
N LEU A 282 -13.32 -4.00 5.86
CA LEU A 282 -12.55 -2.78 6.02
C LEU A 282 -11.10 -3.06 6.42
N ASN A 283 -10.87 -4.15 7.14
CA ASN A 283 -9.56 -4.50 7.68
C ASN A 283 -9.04 -5.80 7.08
N ARG A 284 -7.75 -5.85 6.81
CA ARG A 284 -7.11 -6.99 6.15
C ARG A 284 -6.12 -7.67 7.07
N GLN A 285 -5.85 -8.93 6.78
CA GLN A 285 -4.80 -9.73 7.40
C GLN A 285 -3.66 -9.98 6.42
N PHE A 286 -3.94 -9.93 5.12
CA PHE A 286 -3.03 -10.20 4.03
C PHE A 286 -2.86 -8.98 3.15
N PHE A 287 -1.60 -8.58 2.90
CA PHE A 287 -1.22 -7.38 2.18
C PHE A 287 -0.26 -7.69 1.02
N PRO A 288 -0.80 -7.99 -0.17
CA PRO A 288 0.02 -8.02 -1.38
C PRO A 288 0.33 -6.59 -1.80
N SER A 289 1.59 -6.29 -2.07
CA SER A 289 2.06 -4.95 -2.43
C SER A 289 2.96 -4.98 -3.64
N VAL A 290 2.86 -3.95 -4.46
CA VAL A 290 3.88 -3.56 -5.41
C VAL A 290 4.66 -2.41 -4.81
N TYR A 291 5.98 -2.44 -4.90
CA TYR A 291 6.81 -1.39 -4.34
C TYR A 291 7.85 -0.87 -5.35
N LEU A 292 8.23 0.38 -5.14
CA LEU A 292 9.36 1.05 -5.73
C LEU A 292 10.22 1.60 -4.60
N THR A 293 11.52 1.30 -4.59
CA THR A 293 12.46 1.86 -3.63
C THR A 293 13.54 2.62 -4.38
N LEU A 294 13.69 3.90 -4.07
CA LEU A 294 14.86 4.66 -4.46
C LEU A 294 15.91 4.48 -3.37
N TYR A 295 17.12 4.09 -3.75
CA TYR A 295 18.16 3.81 -2.78
C TYR A 295 19.49 4.48 -3.15
N PHE A 296 20.27 4.79 -2.13
CA PHE A 296 21.61 5.35 -2.23
C PHE A 296 22.48 4.83 -1.09
N GLY A 297 23.77 4.78 -1.31
CA GLY A 297 24.68 4.23 -0.32
C GLY A 297 26.12 4.23 -0.77
N HIS A 298 26.93 3.46 -0.08
CA HIS A 298 28.35 3.32 -0.37
C HIS A 298 28.81 1.87 -0.23
N ARG A 299 29.95 1.61 -0.85
CA ARG A 299 30.68 0.33 -0.85
C ARG A 299 32.03 0.47 -0.18
N SER A 300 32.43 -0.59 0.56
CA SER A 300 33.73 -0.67 1.24
C SER A 300 34.32 -2.09 1.18
#